data_34addcb790c00c37c594c691b84b3e57
#
_entry.id   34addcb790c00c37c594c691b84b3e57
#
_cell.length_a   1.000
_cell.length_b   1.000
_cell.length_c   1.000
_cell.angle_alpha   90.00
_cell.angle_beta   90.00
_cell.angle_gamma   90.00
#
_symmetry.space_group_name_H-M   'P 1'
#
loop_
_entity.id
_entity.type
_entity.pdbx_description
1 polymer ?
#
loop_
_entity_poly.entity_id
_entity_poly.type
_entity_poly.pdbx_seq_one_letter_code
_entity_poly.pdbx_strand_id
1 'polypeptide(L)'
;CQQWERADKKDHRLYAFALDEGRLYEASYKTLIAHEDKLNPGAFIASLSIPWGESKGDDDLGGYHLVWPRDMVNTATGLLAAGNSETPLRALMFLAAAQKADGGFYQNFWINGDPYWTGIQLDEVSFPVMLAWRLKRAGGLQGFDPYSMTMSAVAYLMLNGPITQQERWEEASGFSPSTLAANIAALTCAASFAAQAGDKVSAELIQDYADYLKCHLEQWTVTTRGELLPGVPEYFVRINPVKNVNAVEGLNAAELFINNRPASKQQIFEARNIVDAGFLELVRYGVYPADSALIRNSLKVVDAVLKVDTPKGPCWRRYNHDGYGQKADGGPFDGTGVGRAWPLLTGERGHYELAAGNDVTAYIKALEHFVSRGGTLPEQVWDTDDIPAAHLYKGGTTGAARPLAWAHAEYIKLLRSAADGRVFDQIPEVVNRYINAPQLCKLIEIWHMQWQTPKVRPNYTLRIIAGESFHLVLSRDAWQNSDDFPSKGTGIGVHYVDIPIGQATPGAQLLFTFHWIERNVWEGKNFTVKIAE
;
A
#
# COMPACT_ATOMS: atom_id res chain seq x y z
N CYS A 1 3.55 30.05 18.00
CA CYS A 1 5.00 30.37 17.82
C CYS A 1 5.82 29.13 17.57
N GLN A 2 5.90 28.16 18.47
CA GLN A 2 6.75 26.95 18.31
C GLN A 2 6.50 26.15 17.03
N GLN A 3 5.24 26.04 16.55
CA GLN A 3 4.91 25.33 15.32
C GLN A 3 5.49 26.05 14.08
N TRP A 4 5.49 27.38 14.07
CA TRP A 4 6.05 28.17 12.97
C TRP A 4 7.58 28.24 13.03
N GLU A 5 8.18 28.17 14.23
CA GLU A 5 9.64 28.00 14.38
C GLU A 5 10.12 26.66 13.81
N ARG A 6 9.30 25.61 13.93
CA ARG A 6 9.56 24.32 13.26
C ARG A 6 9.48 24.43 11.74
N ALA A 7 8.62 25.31 11.21
CA ALA A 7 8.50 25.57 9.79
C ALA A 7 9.74 26.21 9.16
N ASP A 8 10.67 26.75 9.94
CA ASP A 8 11.93 27.29 9.43
C ASP A 8 13.06 26.22 9.35
N LYS A 9 12.84 25.03 9.93
CA LYS A 9 13.82 23.93 9.92
C LYS A 9 13.66 23.02 8.68
N LYS A 10 13.57 23.58 7.47
CA LYS A 10 13.43 22.82 6.24
C LYS A 10 14.70 22.80 5.41
N ASP A 11 14.85 21.79 4.55
CA ASP A 11 16.00 21.67 3.66
C ASP A 11 15.92 22.71 2.54
N HIS A 12 16.74 23.76 2.65
CA HIS A 12 16.78 24.86 1.68
C HIS A 12 17.33 24.45 0.30
N ARG A 13 18.02 23.31 0.18
CA ARG A 13 18.51 22.82 -1.12
C ARG A 13 17.38 22.53 -2.08
N LEU A 14 16.19 22.16 -1.57
CA LEU A 14 15.03 21.81 -2.40
C LEU A 14 14.48 23.00 -3.20
N TYR A 15 14.73 24.23 -2.79
CA TYR A 15 14.36 25.43 -3.57
C TYR A 15 15.02 25.46 -4.96
N ALA A 16 16.22 24.90 -5.10
CA ALA A 16 16.92 24.86 -6.39
C ALA A 16 16.28 23.92 -7.41
N PHE A 17 15.39 23.03 -6.98
CA PHE A 17 14.69 22.07 -7.83
C PHE A 17 13.23 22.45 -8.10
N ALA A 18 12.69 23.44 -7.37
CA ALA A 18 11.39 24.04 -7.63
C ALA A 18 11.48 25.02 -8.82
N LEU A 19 10.49 24.99 -9.70
CA LEU A 19 10.46 25.82 -10.92
C LEU A 19 9.65 27.11 -10.74
N ASP A 20 8.94 27.21 -9.61
CA ASP A 20 8.10 28.36 -9.21
C ASP A 20 8.77 29.24 -8.15
N GLU A 21 10.11 29.25 -8.08
CA GLU A 21 10.90 29.97 -7.06
C GLU A 21 10.67 29.41 -5.63
N GLY A 22 10.19 28.16 -5.52
CA GLY A 22 9.95 27.49 -4.24
C GLY A 22 8.64 27.89 -3.56
N ARG A 23 7.74 28.57 -4.25
CA ARG A 23 6.44 28.99 -3.68
C ARG A 23 5.60 27.81 -3.24
N LEU A 24 5.48 26.77 -4.10
CA LEU A 24 4.74 25.56 -3.73
C LEU A 24 5.47 24.76 -2.67
N TYR A 25 6.81 24.70 -2.68
CA TYR A 25 7.57 24.03 -1.61
C TYR A 25 7.28 24.64 -0.24
N GLU A 26 7.33 25.98 -0.15
CA GLU A 26 7.00 26.71 1.07
C GLU A 26 5.55 26.48 1.52
N ALA A 27 4.60 26.58 0.59
CA ALA A 27 3.19 26.35 0.85
C ALA A 27 2.94 24.90 1.30
N SER A 28 3.54 23.91 0.62
CA SER A 28 3.40 22.50 0.93
C SER A 28 3.92 22.17 2.32
N TYR A 29 5.13 22.63 2.66
CA TYR A 29 5.69 22.39 3.97
C TYR A 29 4.81 22.94 5.11
N LYS A 30 4.33 24.19 4.95
CA LYS A 30 3.40 24.82 5.91
C LYS A 30 2.05 24.09 5.97
N THR A 31 1.53 23.64 4.83
CA THR A 31 0.29 22.86 4.76
C THR A 31 0.43 21.58 5.55
N LEU A 32 1.51 20.80 5.35
CA LEU A 32 1.72 19.56 6.10
C LEU A 32 1.80 19.81 7.61
N ILE A 33 2.54 20.85 8.06
CA ILE A 33 2.60 21.21 9.49
C ILE A 33 1.21 21.63 10.03
N ALA A 34 0.37 22.28 9.20
CA ALA A 34 -0.95 22.72 9.61
C ALA A 34 -1.93 21.57 9.80
N HIS A 35 -1.71 20.42 9.14
CA HIS A 35 -2.55 19.22 9.26
C HIS A 35 -2.27 18.42 10.55
N GLU A 36 -1.17 18.69 11.26
CA GLU A 36 -0.92 18.09 12.58
C GLU A 36 -1.87 18.71 13.62
N ASP A 37 -2.62 17.86 14.36
CA ASP A 37 -3.49 18.32 15.44
C ASP A 37 -2.68 18.94 16.58
N LYS A 38 -3.26 19.93 17.25
CA LYS A 38 -2.59 20.71 18.30
C LYS A 38 -2.72 20.09 19.68
N LEU A 39 -3.79 19.32 19.90
CA LEU A 39 -4.09 18.66 21.18
C LEU A 39 -3.58 17.23 21.18
N ASN A 40 -3.53 16.59 20.00
CA ASN A 40 -3.05 15.22 19.82
C ASN A 40 -1.82 15.23 18.89
N PRO A 41 -0.62 15.59 19.41
CA PRO A 41 0.58 15.72 18.59
C PRO A 41 0.90 14.43 17.85
N GLY A 42 1.16 14.56 16.56
CA GLY A 42 1.43 13.44 15.68
C GLY A 42 0.21 12.94 14.91
N ALA A 43 -1.02 13.28 15.30
CA ALA A 43 -2.20 13.01 14.51
C ALA A 43 -2.26 13.96 13.29
N PHE A 44 -2.25 13.40 12.09
CA PHE A 44 -2.38 14.16 10.84
C PHE A 44 -3.68 13.79 10.13
N ILE A 45 -4.52 14.77 9.87
CA ILE A 45 -5.73 14.59 9.07
C ILE A 45 -5.41 14.61 7.57
N ALA A 46 -6.24 13.96 6.75
CA ALA A 46 -6.01 13.86 5.32
C ALA A 46 -6.21 15.21 4.60
N SER A 47 -7.17 16.02 5.03
CA SER A 47 -7.45 17.35 4.49
C SER A 47 -8.10 18.25 5.53
N LEU A 48 -7.84 19.55 5.42
CA LEU A 48 -8.53 20.61 6.19
C LEU A 48 -9.87 21.03 5.53
N SER A 49 -10.24 20.43 4.39
CA SER A 49 -11.47 20.77 3.67
C SER A 49 -12.52 19.69 3.75
N ILE A 50 -13.76 20.07 3.50
CA ILE A 50 -14.88 19.15 3.29
C ILE A 50 -15.07 19.03 1.77
N PRO A 51 -14.81 17.84 1.17
CA PRO A 51 -14.98 17.63 -0.26
C PRO A 51 -16.41 17.92 -0.71
N TRP A 52 -16.54 18.60 -1.86
CA TRP A 52 -17.81 19.03 -2.47
C TRP A 52 -18.72 19.87 -1.56
N GLY A 53 -18.18 20.39 -0.46
CA GLY A 53 -18.89 21.30 0.42
C GLY A 53 -20.19 20.70 0.98
N GLU A 54 -21.29 21.44 0.86
CA GLU A 54 -22.59 21.10 1.43
C GLU A 54 -23.23 19.82 0.85
N SER A 55 -22.73 19.28 -0.26
CA SER A 55 -23.36 18.10 -0.87
C SER A 55 -23.19 16.82 -0.07
N LYS A 56 -22.20 16.74 0.81
CA LYS A 56 -22.08 15.65 1.80
C LYS A 56 -22.56 16.05 3.18
N GLY A 57 -22.73 17.37 3.43
CA GLY A 57 -23.18 17.91 4.71
C GLY A 57 -22.31 17.52 5.89
N ASP A 58 -22.73 17.95 7.08
CA ASP A 58 -22.15 17.52 8.36
C ASP A 58 -22.59 16.09 8.75
N ASP A 59 -23.39 15.43 7.94
CA ASP A 59 -23.86 14.06 8.17
C ASP A 59 -22.69 13.04 8.08
N ASP A 60 -21.65 13.35 7.30
CA ASP A 60 -20.38 12.65 7.32
C ASP A 60 -19.42 13.36 8.28
N LEU A 61 -19.61 13.16 9.57
CA LEU A 61 -18.88 13.84 10.65
C LEU A 61 -17.37 13.66 10.57
N GLY A 62 -16.89 12.55 10.01
CA GLY A 62 -15.46 12.30 9.81
C GLY A 62 -14.92 13.04 8.60
N GLY A 63 -15.50 12.82 7.44
CA GLY A 63 -14.99 13.36 6.17
C GLY A 63 -13.50 13.12 6.02
N TYR A 64 -12.76 14.15 5.64
CA TYR A 64 -11.29 14.13 5.55
C TYR A 64 -10.59 14.66 6.82
N HIS A 65 -11.33 14.99 7.88
CA HIS A 65 -10.79 15.36 9.19
C HIS A 65 -10.40 14.16 10.06
N LEU A 66 -10.21 13.01 9.44
CA LEU A 66 -9.77 11.75 10.03
C LEU A 66 -8.30 11.48 9.70
N VAL A 67 -7.72 10.57 10.46
CA VAL A 67 -6.34 10.10 10.32
C VAL A 67 -6.34 8.73 9.67
N TRP A 68 -5.85 8.61 8.44
CA TRP A 68 -5.53 7.33 7.80
C TRP A 68 -4.05 7.03 7.99
N PRO A 69 -3.64 5.84 8.42
CA PRO A 69 -2.22 5.49 8.55
C PRO A 69 -1.41 5.71 7.25
N ARG A 70 -1.98 5.40 6.09
CA ARG A 70 -1.35 5.62 4.79
C ARG A 70 -1.08 7.10 4.52
N ASP A 71 -2.10 7.95 4.62
CA ASP A 71 -1.99 9.40 4.38
C ASP A 71 -1.06 10.06 5.37
N MET A 72 -1.18 9.69 6.64
CA MET A 72 -0.36 10.19 7.73
C MET A 72 1.11 9.84 7.53
N VAL A 73 1.45 8.60 7.17
CA VAL A 73 2.84 8.19 6.94
C VAL A 73 3.40 8.87 5.69
N ASN A 74 2.62 9.03 4.63
CA ASN A 74 3.06 9.79 3.45
C ASN A 74 3.32 11.25 3.80
N THR A 75 2.43 11.88 4.59
CA THR A 75 2.60 13.24 5.13
C THR A 75 3.87 13.36 5.97
N ALA A 76 4.05 12.47 6.94
CA ALA A 76 5.24 12.41 7.79
C ALA A 76 6.54 12.20 6.98
N THR A 77 6.48 11.31 5.98
CA THR A 77 7.63 11.05 5.10
C THR A 77 7.96 12.25 4.21
N GLY A 78 6.95 13.03 3.77
CA GLY A 78 7.16 14.30 3.09
C GLY A 78 7.90 15.32 3.96
N LEU A 79 7.53 15.43 5.24
CA LEU A 79 8.24 16.28 6.20
C LEU A 79 9.67 15.78 6.46
N LEU A 80 9.87 14.46 6.54
CA LEU A 80 11.20 13.87 6.66
C LEU A 80 12.07 14.16 5.43
N ALA A 81 11.50 14.11 4.24
CA ALA A 81 12.16 14.50 2.99
C ALA A 81 12.59 15.96 2.98
N ALA A 82 11.82 16.82 3.61
CA ALA A 82 12.17 18.23 3.85
C ALA A 82 13.17 18.46 4.98
N GLY A 83 13.69 17.41 5.63
CA GLY A 83 14.70 17.52 6.70
C GLY A 83 14.13 17.62 8.13
N ASN A 84 12.82 17.56 8.30
CA ASN A 84 12.17 17.55 9.60
C ASN A 84 11.99 16.12 10.11
N SER A 85 12.67 15.73 11.17
CA SER A 85 12.53 14.40 11.81
C SER A 85 11.67 14.41 13.08
N GLU A 86 11.49 15.56 13.72
CA GLU A 86 10.75 15.67 14.99
C GLU A 86 9.25 15.39 14.80
N THR A 87 8.65 15.96 13.75
CA THR A 87 7.23 15.80 13.46
C THR A 87 6.89 14.38 12.98
N PRO A 88 7.66 13.76 12.06
CA PRO A 88 7.52 12.34 11.73
C PRO A 88 7.69 11.39 12.91
N LEU A 89 8.55 11.72 13.88
CA LEU A 89 8.67 10.92 15.10
C LEU A 89 7.38 10.97 15.93
N ARG A 90 6.76 12.14 16.09
CA ARG A 90 5.45 12.24 16.78
C ARG A 90 4.37 11.44 16.06
N ALA A 91 4.36 11.47 14.71
CA ALA A 91 3.48 10.64 13.91
C ALA A 91 3.67 9.13 14.19
N LEU A 92 4.92 8.67 14.25
CA LEU A 92 5.22 7.29 14.61
C LEU A 92 4.77 6.94 16.02
N MET A 93 4.97 7.83 16.99
CA MET A 93 4.53 7.62 18.37
C MET A 93 3.00 7.57 18.49
N PHE A 94 2.28 8.42 17.74
CA PHE A 94 0.82 8.37 17.68
C PHE A 94 0.35 7.02 17.10
N LEU A 95 0.94 6.56 16.00
CA LEU A 95 0.61 5.25 15.41
C LEU A 95 0.91 4.10 16.36
N ALA A 96 2.04 4.14 17.07
CA ALA A 96 2.37 3.13 18.07
C ALA A 96 1.35 3.07 19.22
N ALA A 97 0.80 4.22 19.62
CA ALA A 97 -0.26 4.29 20.64
C ALA A 97 -1.64 3.84 20.10
N ALA A 98 -1.90 4.03 18.80
CA ALA A 98 -3.16 3.65 18.15
C ALA A 98 -3.17 2.20 17.61
N GLN A 99 -2.04 1.48 17.70
CA GLN A 99 -1.94 0.10 17.25
C GLN A 99 -2.88 -0.81 18.04
N LYS A 100 -3.61 -1.69 17.35
CA LYS A 100 -4.47 -2.70 17.97
C LYS A 100 -3.64 -3.75 18.72
N ALA A 101 -4.25 -4.39 19.71
CA ALA A 101 -3.60 -5.46 20.48
C ALA A 101 -3.13 -6.64 19.63
N ASP A 102 -3.79 -6.88 18.48
CA ASP A 102 -3.40 -7.91 17.50
C ASP A 102 -2.26 -7.48 16.56
N GLY A 103 -1.78 -6.25 16.68
CA GLY A 103 -0.72 -5.67 15.85
C GLY A 103 -1.20 -4.94 14.59
N GLY A 104 -2.49 -5.04 14.24
CA GLY A 104 -3.07 -4.34 13.11
C GLY A 104 -3.40 -2.87 13.40
N PHE A 105 -3.96 -2.22 12.39
CA PHE A 105 -4.50 -0.87 12.49
C PHE A 105 -5.93 -0.87 11.95
N TYR A 106 -6.75 0.07 12.44
CA TYR A 106 -8.03 0.36 11.81
C TYR A 106 -7.79 1.19 10.54
N GLN A 107 -8.75 1.17 9.63
CA GLN A 107 -8.70 1.94 8.39
C GLN A 107 -8.46 3.43 8.65
N ASN A 108 -9.15 4.03 9.62
CA ASN A 108 -8.90 5.40 10.05
C ASN A 108 -9.34 5.65 11.49
N PHE A 109 -8.92 6.79 12.02
CA PHE A 109 -9.15 7.21 13.41
C PHE A 109 -9.63 8.66 13.46
N TRP A 110 -10.33 8.99 14.53
CA TRP A 110 -10.39 10.35 15.02
C TRP A 110 -9.01 10.83 15.48
N ILE A 111 -8.82 12.13 15.58
CA ILE A 111 -7.54 12.73 16.03
C ILE A 111 -7.09 12.29 17.42
N ASN A 112 -8.00 11.81 18.27
CA ASN A 112 -7.70 11.25 19.60
C ASN A 112 -7.32 9.75 19.56
N GLY A 113 -7.30 9.13 18.38
CA GLY A 113 -6.98 7.71 18.21
C GLY A 113 -8.17 6.75 18.27
N ASP A 114 -9.37 7.23 18.54
CA ASP A 114 -10.57 6.38 18.50
C ASP A 114 -10.87 5.93 17.06
N PRO A 115 -11.20 4.64 16.83
CA PRO A 115 -11.48 4.15 15.50
C PRO A 115 -12.77 4.76 14.93
N TYR A 116 -12.76 5.05 13.61
CA TYR A 116 -13.94 5.50 12.89
C TYR A 116 -14.44 4.41 11.93
N TRP A 117 -13.66 4.08 10.90
CA TRP A 117 -13.91 2.89 10.08
C TRP A 117 -12.97 1.76 10.48
N THR A 118 -13.55 0.56 10.61
CA THR A 118 -12.84 -0.60 11.15
C THR A 118 -12.37 -1.58 10.07
N GLY A 119 -12.49 -1.23 8.79
CA GLY A 119 -11.95 -2.00 7.67
C GLY A 119 -10.46 -2.26 7.84
N ILE A 120 -9.95 -3.27 7.17
CA ILE A 120 -8.53 -3.65 7.24
C ILE A 120 -7.89 -3.44 5.88
N GLN A 121 -6.82 -2.63 5.88
CA GLN A 121 -5.95 -2.39 4.73
C GLN A 121 -4.54 -2.80 5.13
N LEU A 122 -3.98 -3.82 4.47
CA LEU A 122 -2.67 -4.35 4.86
C LEU A 122 -1.51 -3.41 4.55
N ASP A 123 -1.67 -2.49 3.59
CA ASP A 123 -0.70 -1.42 3.35
C ASP A 123 -0.64 -0.44 4.55
N GLU A 124 -1.76 -0.17 5.21
CA GLU A 124 -1.80 0.69 6.40
C GLU A 124 -1.13 0.06 7.62
N VAL A 125 -1.03 -1.28 7.67
CA VAL A 125 -0.21 -1.99 8.65
C VAL A 125 1.29 -1.89 8.30
N SER A 126 1.61 -1.81 7.03
CA SER A 126 2.99 -1.75 6.50
C SER A 126 3.63 -0.37 6.63
N PHE A 127 2.88 0.70 6.39
CA PHE A 127 3.41 2.07 6.38
C PHE A 127 4.05 2.50 7.71
N PRO A 128 3.49 2.23 8.91
CA PRO A 128 4.14 2.53 10.18
C PRO A 128 5.52 1.86 10.35
N VAL A 129 5.66 0.62 9.89
CA VAL A 129 6.94 -0.11 9.90
C VAL A 129 7.97 0.58 9.01
N MET A 130 7.55 1.00 7.80
CA MET A 130 8.42 1.72 6.88
C MET A 130 8.82 3.10 7.42
N LEU A 131 7.92 3.82 8.09
CA LEU A 131 8.23 5.10 8.74
C LEU A 131 9.24 4.91 9.88
N ALA A 132 9.07 3.88 10.72
CA ALA A 132 10.02 3.55 11.79
C ALA A 132 11.42 3.28 11.22
N TRP A 133 11.50 2.51 10.15
CA TRP A 133 12.75 2.22 9.47
C TRP A 133 13.41 3.49 8.89
N ARG A 134 12.64 4.37 8.22
CA ARG A 134 13.15 5.63 7.65
C ARG A 134 13.68 6.57 8.73
N LEU A 135 12.94 6.73 9.84
CA LEU A 135 13.37 7.51 10.99
C LEU A 135 14.65 6.94 11.62
N LYS A 136 14.75 5.61 11.76
CA LYS A 136 15.99 4.97 12.22
C LYS A 136 17.18 5.31 11.32
N ARG A 137 17.00 5.19 10.02
CA ARG A 137 18.04 5.49 9.01
C ARG A 137 18.46 6.97 9.02
N ALA A 138 17.51 7.86 9.30
CA ALA A 138 17.77 9.30 9.40
C ALA A 138 18.31 9.74 10.77
N GLY A 139 18.47 8.82 11.75
CA GLY A 139 18.84 9.16 13.13
C GLY A 139 17.75 9.93 13.87
N GLY A 140 16.49 9.84 13.41
CA GLY A 140 15.36 10.63 13.88
C GLY A 140 14.55 10.00 15.03
N LEU A 141 14.90 8.81 15.54
CA LEU A 141 14.13 8.13 16.59
C LEU A 141 14.27 8.75 17.98
N GLN A 142 15.33 9.52 18.24
CA GLN A 142 15.54 10.29 19.48
C GLN A 142 15.29 9.50 20.79
N GLY A 143 15.68 8.21 20.82
CA GLY A 143 15.46 7.32 21.96
C GLY A 143 14.13 6.57 21.99
N PHE A 144 13.21 6.83 21.06
CA PHE A 144 12.02 6.00 20.88
C PHE A 144 12.40 4.65 20.25
N ASP A 145 11.96 3.55 20.86
CA ASP A 145 12.16 2.21 20.32
C ASP A 145 10.87 1.70 19.64
N PRO A 146 10.83 1.62 18.30
CA PRO A 146 9.67 1.14 17.57
C PRO A 146 9.61 -0.39 17.44
N TYR A 147 10.51 -1.14 18.10
CA TYR A 147 10.67 -2.58 17.89
C TYR A 147 9.37 -3.35 18.14
N SER A 148 8.75 -3.15 19.30
CA SER A 148 7.50 -3.85 19.67
C SER A 148 6.38 -3.58 18.66
N MET A 149 6.13 -2.31 18.31
CA MET A 149 5.14 -1.95 17.28
C MET A 149 5.44 -2.63 15.94
N THR A 150 6.70 -2.58 15.51
CA THR A 150 7.15 -3.17 14.23
C THR A 150 6.92 -4.68 14.20
N MET A 151 7.31 -5.39 15.26
CA MET A 151 7.18 -6.84 15.34
C MET A 151 5.71 -7.28 15.40
N SER A 152 4.87 -6.59 16.15
CA SER A 152 3.42 -6.84 16.20
C SER A 152 2.77 -6.61 14.83
N ALA A 153 3.13 -5.52 14.14
CA ALA A 153 2.60 -5.23 12.81
C ALA A 153 2.95 -6.32 11.78
N VAL A 154 4.19 -6.81 11.76
CA VAL A 154 4.57 -7.85 10.79
C VAL A 154 4.03 -9.22 11.16
N ALA A 155 3.86 -9.54 12.43
CA ALA A 155 3.11 -10.73 12.86
C ALA A 155 1.68 -10.68 12.34
N TYR A 156 1.02 -9.51 12.45
CA TYR A 156 -0.32 -9.30 11.89
C TYR A 156 -0.34 -9.52 10.36
N LEU A 157 0.62 -8.94 9.61
CA LEU A 157 0.72 -9.13 8.16
C LEU A 157 0.88 -10.61 7.78
N MET A 158 1.69 -11.36 8.53
CA MET A 158 1.93 -12.78 8.27
C MET A 158 0.70 -13.65 8.56
N LEU A 159 -0.10 -13.30 9.55
CA LEU A 159 -1.27 -14.06 9.98
C LEU A 159 -2.57 -13.69 9.26
N ASN A 160 -2.62 -12.51 8.61
CA ASN A 160 -3.82 -11.99 7.96
C ASN A 160 -3.65 -11.72 6.45
N GLY A 161 -2.41 -11.69 5.92
CA GLY A 161 -2.13 -11.59 4.48
C GLY A 161 -2.32 -12.93 3.76
N PRO A 162 -2.01 -13.00 2.47
CA PRO A 162 -1.59 -11.94 1.56
C PRO A 162 -2.76 -11.13 0.95
N ILE A 163 -4.00 -11.52 1.23
CA ILE A 163 -5.22 -10.88 0.72
C ILE A 163 -5.56 -9.68 1.61
N THR A 164 -5.68 -8.49 1.04
CA THR A 164 -6.20 -7.33 1.75
C THR A 164 -7.73 -7.27 1.66
N GLN A 165 -8.41 -6.79 2.71
CA GLN A 165 -9.85 -6.58 2.68
C GLN A 165 -10.22 -5.39 1.81
N GLN A 166 -9.37 -4.36 1.79
CA GLN A 166 -9.47 -3.20 0.92
C GLN A 166 -8.06 -2.84 0.44
N GLU A 167 -7.94 -2.48 -0.84
CA GLU A 167 -6.69 -1.94 -1.40
C GLU A 167 -6.61 -0.42 -1.21
N ARG A 168 -5.55 0.22 -1.69
CA ARG A 168 -5.25 1.66 -1.48
C ARG A 168 -6.39 2.63 -1.83
N TRP A 169 -7.37 2.22 -2.63
CA TRP A 169 -8.55 3.02 -2.99
C TRP A 169 -9.78 2.71 -2.13
N GLU A 170 -9.65 1.82 -1.14
CA GLU A 170 -10.65 1.50 -0.10
C GLU A 170 -11.92 0.83 -0.62
N GLU A 171 -11.85 0.13 -1.76
CA GLU A 171 -13.04 -0.35 -2.45
C GLU A 171 -13.13 -1.87 -2.64
N ALA A 172 -12.00 -2.56 -2.80
CA ALA A 172 -12.02 -3.95 -3.21
C ALA A 172 -11.09 -4.84 -2.38
N SER A 173 -11.53 -6.10 -2.17
CA SER A 173 -10.74 -7.15 -1.50
C SER A 173 -10.03 -8.03 -2.53
N GLY A 174 -8.78 -8.39 -2.25
CA GLY A 174 -8.01 -9.29 -3.11
C GLY A 174 -6.50 -9.12 -3.01
N PHE A 175 -5.79 -9.57 -4.05
CA PHE A 175 -4.36 -9.34 -4.22
C PHE A 175 -4.13 -8.05 -5.01
N SER A 176 -3.57 -7.06 -4.35
CA SER A 176 -3.23 -5.76 -4.96
C SER A 176 -1.70 -5.62 -5.08
N PRO A 177 -1.16 -5.23 -6.26
CA PRO A 177 0.28 -5.05 -6.42
C PRO A 177 0.83 -3.93 -5.54
N SER A 178 0.07 -2.85 -5.26
CA SER A 178 0.50 -1.77 -4.35
C SER A 178 0.56 -2.25 -2.90
N THR A 179 -0.47 -2.95 -2.41
CA THR A 179 -0.48 -3.51 -1.07
C THR A 179 0.66 -4.51 -0.86
N LEU A 180 0.88 -5.40 -1.84
CA LEU A 180 1.99 -6.36 -1.78
C LEU A 180 3.35 -5.68 -1.82
N ALA A 181 3.52 -4.59 -2.57
CA ALA A 181 4.74 -3.79 -2.57
C ALA A 181 5.05 -3.23 -1.18
N ALA A 182 4.06 -2.63 -0.52
CA ALA A 182 4.19 -2.12 0.84
C ALA A 182 4.49 -3.23 1.85
N ASN A 183 3.80 -4.38 1.76
CA ASN A 183 4.00 -5.51 2.65
C ASN A 183 5.43 -6.09 2.51
N ILE A 184 5.90 -6.33 1.28
CA ILE A 184 7.26 -6.85 1.02
C ILE A 184 8.31 -5.87 1.59
N ALA A 185 8.13 -4.57 1.37
CA ALA A 185 9.03 -3.55 1.86
C ALA A 185 9.05 -3.49 3.40
N ALA A 186 7.88 -3.49 4.05
CA ALA A 186 7.75 -3.46 5.50
C ALA A 186 8.35 -4.71 6.16
N LEU A 187 8.04 -5.90 5.62
CA LEU A 187 8.60 -7.16 6.12
C LEU A 187 10.14 -7.18 6.00
N THR A 188 10.70 -6.70 4.89
CA THR A 188 12.16 -6.60 4.72
C THR A 188 12.78 -5.61 5.72
N CYS A 189 12.14 -4.47 5.98
CA CYS A 189 12.56 -3.55 7.04
C CYS A 189 12.52 -4.21 8.42
N ALA A 190 11.45 -4.93 8.73
CA ALA A 190 11.27 -5.60 10.02
C ALA A 190 12.27 -6.76 10.22
N ALA A 191 12.55 -7.53 9.17
CA ALA A 191 13.61 -8.55 9.23
C ALA A 191 14.96 -7.93 9.59
N SER A 192 15.27 -6.73 9.06
CA SER A 192 16.46 -5.97 9.44
C SER A 192 16.43 -5.49 10.89
N PHE A 193 15.27 -5.05 11.41
CA PHE A 193 15.11 -4.72 12.82
C PHE A 193 15.35 -5.93 13.73
N ALA A 194 14.73 -7.07 13.43
CA ALA A 194 14.88 -8.31 14.20
C ALA A 194 16.34 -8.82 14.20
N ALA A 195 17.00 -8.80 13.04
CA ALA A 195 18.41 -9.20 12.92
C ALA A 195 19.33 -8.30 13.77
N GLN A 196 19.11 -6.98 13.76
CA GLN A 196 19.87 -6.03 14.57
C GLN A 196 19.62 -6.19 16.07
N ALA A 197 18.42 -6.64 16.47
CA ALA A 197 18.09 -6.98 17.85
C ALA A 197 18.63 -8.36 18.29
N GLY A 198 19.24 -9.13 17.37
CA GLY A 198 19.76 -10.47 17.64
C GLY A 198 18.76 -11.60 17.53
N ASP A 199 17.50 -11.32 17.21
CA ASP A 199 16.45 -12.32 16.96
C ASP A 199 16.54 -12.86 15.53
N LYS A 200 17.48 -13.78 15.32
CA LYS A 200 17.73 -14.39 14.02
C LYS A 200 16.57 -15.23 13.52
N VAL A 201 15.87 -15.93 14.43
CA VAL A 201 14.75 -16.84 14.09
C VAL A 201 13.60 -16.03 13.51
N SER A 202 13.19 -14.96 14.18
CA SER A 202 12.15 -14.06 13.67
C SER A 202 12.61 -13.36 12.37
N ALA A 203 13.87 -12.91 12.30
CA ALA A 203 14.40 -12.26 11.09
C ALA A 203 14.32 -13.16 9.85
N GLU A 204 14.69 -14.44 9.98
CA GLU A 204 14.61 -15.43 8.90
C GLU A 204 13.16 -15.69 8.50
N LEU A 205 12.27 -15.92 9.47
CA LEU A 205 10.86 -16.19 9.20
C LEU A 205 10.17 -15.01 8.49
N ILE A 206 10.39 -13.79 8.96
CA ILE A 206 9.84 -12.57 8.36
C ILE A 206 10.36 -12.40 6.93
N GLN A 207 11.66 -12.60 6.72
CA GLN A 207 12.25 -12.49 5.39
C GLN A 207 11.75 -13.58 4.43
N ASP A 208 11.58 -14.80 4.90
CA ASP A 208 10.99 -15.89 4.13
C ASP A 208 9.57 -15.58 3.67
N TYR A 209 8.78 -14.91 4.53
CA TYR A 209 7.43 -14.48 4.17
C TYR A 209 7.46 -13.36 3.14
N ALA A 210 8.38 -12.38 3.26
CA ALA A 210 8.56 -11.34 2.24
C ALA A 210 8.93 -11.93 0.87
N ASP A 211 9.84 -12.92 0.86
CA ASP A 211 10.26 -13.62 -0.36
C ASP A 211 9.11 -14.44 -0.96
N TYR A 212 8.30 -15.09 -0.12
CA TYR A 212 7.10 -15.81 -0.53
C TYR A 212 6.13 -14.86 -1.26
N LEU A 213 5.84 -13.69 -0.69
CA LEU A 213 4.98 -12.69 -1.34
C LEU A 213 5.57 -12.25 -2.69
N LYS A 214 6.89 -11.98 -2.75
CA LYS A 214 7.57 -11.57 -3.99
C LYS A 214 7.50 -12.66 -5.06
N CYS A 215 7.66 -13.92 -4.68
CA CYS A 215 7.65 -15.05 -5.61
C CYS A 215 6.27 -15.35 -6.21
N HIS A 216 5.20 -15.00 -5.50
CA HIS A 216 3.82 -15.20 -5.96
C HIS A 216 3.19 -13.94 -6.58
N LEU A 217 3.84 -12.78 -6.47
CA LEU A 217 3.31 -11.49 -6.87
C LEU A 217 2.75 -11.50 -8.31
N GLU A 218 3.55 -11.95 -9.27
CA GLU A 218 3.14 -11.97 -10.69
C GLU A 218 1.97 -12.94 -10.91
N GLN A 219 2.03 -14.12 -10.32
CA GLN A 219 0.95 -15.11 -10.40
C GLN A 219 -0.39 -14.54 -9.90
N TRP A 220 -0.34 -13.71 -8.87
CA TRP A 220 -1.55 -13.17 -8.25
C TRP A 220 -2.06 -11.91 -8.93
N THR A 221 -1.18 -11.09 -9.53
CA THR A 221 -1.54 -9.71 -9.91
C THR A 221 -1.26 -9.36 -11.37
N VAL A 222 -0.73 -10.29 -12.17
CA VAL A 222 -0.44 -10.06 -13.59
C VAL A 222 -1.40 -10.85 -14.46
N THR A 223 -2.09 -10.15 -15.37
CA THR A 223 -2.81 -10.81 -16.45
C THR A 223 -1.89 -11.14 -17.61
N THR A 224 -2.11 -12.26 -18.28
CA THR A 224 -1.48 -12.65 -19.56
C THR A 224 -2.47 -12.61 -20.72
N ARG A 225 -3.71 -12.16 -20.46
CA ARG A 225 -4.83 -12.09 -21.42
C ARG A 225 -5.49 -10.72 -21.39
N GLY A 226 -4.71 -9.68 -21.15
CA GLY A 226 -5.21 -8.30 -21.13
C GLY A 226 -5.61 -7.82 -22.53
N GLU A 227 -6.64 -6.99 -22.61
CA GLU A 227 -7.23 -6.51 -23.87
C GLU A 227 -7.19 -4.98 -23.99
N LEU A 228 -6.69 -4.27 -22.97
CA LEU A 228 -6.73 -2.80 -22.91
C LEU A 228 -5.82 -2.11 -23.93
N LEU A 229 -4.72 -2.77 -24.33
CA LEU A 229 -3.80 -2.23 -25.32
C LEU A 229 -3.38 -3.32 -26.31
N PRO A 230 -3.69 -3.19 -27.61
CA PRO A 230 -3.30 -4.15 -28.62
C PRO A 230 -1.78 -4.43 -28.61
N GLY A 231 -1.41 -5.71 -28.62
CA GLY A 231 0.00 -6.14 -28.59
C GLY A 231 0.65 -6.15 -27.21
N VAL A 232 -0.07 -5.81 -26.15
CA VAL A 232 0.42 -5.84 -24.75
C VAL A 232 -0.55 -6.64 -23.88
N PRO A 233 -0.56 -7.98 -23.96
CA PRO A 233 -1.49 -8.80 -23.19
C PRO A 233 -1.05 -9.01 -21.72
N GLU A 234 0.21 -8.71 -21.38
CA GLU A 234 0.80 -8.98 -20.08
C GLU A 234 1.07 -7.67 -19.32
N TYR A 235 0.35 -7.47 -18.20
CA TYR A 235 0.49 -6.29 -17.36
C TYR A 235 -0.11 -6.52 -15.97
N PHE A 236 0.30 -5.69 -14.98
CA PHE A 236 -0.32 -5.64 -13.66
C PHE A 236 -1.75 -5.10 -13.74
N VAL A 237 -2.66 -5.77 -13.02
CA VAL A 237 -4.03 -5.29 -12.81
C VAL A 237 -4.12 -4.48 -11.52
N ARG A 238 -5.20 -3.70 -11.34
CA ARG A 238 -5.47 -2.97 -10.10
C ARG A 238 -5.54 -3.92 -8.90
N ILE A 239 -6.33 -4.97 -9.04
CA ILE A 239 -6.53 -5.98 -8.00
C ILE A 239 -7.06 -7.27 -8.62
N ASN A 240 -6.61 -8.40 -8.11
CA ASN A 240 -7.23 -9.69 -8.37
C ASN A 240 -8.20 -9.98 -7.23
N PRO A 241 -9.51 -9.83 -7.43
CA PRO A 241 -10.50 -9.95 -6.37
C PRO A 241 -10.62 -11.38 -5.88
N VAL A 242 -10.76 -11.55 -4.57
CA VAL A 242 -10.93 -12.84 -3.92
C VAL A 242 -12.23 -12.84 -3.13
N LYS A 243 -13.20 -13.63 -3.61
CA LYS A 243 -14.51 -13.79 -2.92
C LYS A 243 -14.46 -14.83 -1.81
N ASN A 244 -13.58 -15.83 -1.95
CA ASN A 244 -13.41 -16.92 -0.98
C ASN A 244 -11.94 -17.32 -0.92
N VAL A 245 -11.33 -17.20 0.24
CA VAL A 245 -9.91 -17.57 0.49
C VAL A 245 -9.59 -19.04 0.20
N ASN A 246 -10.61 -19.92 0.20
CA ASN A 246 -10.46 -21.36 -0.07
C ASN A 246 -10.69 -21.71 -1.55
N ALA A 247 -11.11 -20.77 -2.38
CA ALA A 247 -11.42 -20.97 -3.80
C ALA A 247 -11.02 -19.72 -4.60
N VAL A 248 -9.71 -19.49 -4.71
CA VAL A 248 -9.18 -18.39 -5.51
C VAL A 248 -9.39 -18.70 -6.99
N GLU A 249 -10.31 -17.97 -7.62
CA GLU A 249 -10.47 -17.98 -9.07
C GLU A 249 -9.21 -17.41 -9.72
N GLY A 250 -8.80 -17.98 -10.85
CA GLY A 250 -7.70 -17.39 -11.62
C GLY A 250 -8.08 -15.98 -12.09
N LEU A 251 -7.15 -15.04 -12.07
CA LEU A 251 -7.36 -13.64 -12.45
C LEU A 251 -8.12 -13.47 -13.77
N ASN A 252 -7.88 -14.35 -14.74
CA ASN A 252 -8.51 -14.27 -16.06
C ASN A 252 -10.02 -14.58 -16.08
N ALA A 253 -10.58 -15.13 -15.01
CA ALA A 253 -12.00 -15.42 -14.85
C ALA A 253 -12.67 -14.56 -13.76
N ALA A 254 -11.89 -13.75 -13.06
CA ALA A 254 -12.38 -12.93 -11.95
C ALA A 254 -13.11 -11.68 -12.43
N GLU A 255 -14.19 -11.33 -11.74
CA GLU A 255 -14.96 -10.11 -11.96
C GLU A 255 -14.80 -9.14 -10.81
N LEU A 256 -14.68 -7.85 -11.13
CA LEU A 256 -14.56 -6.76 -10.18
C LEU A 256 -15.79 -5.86 -10.25
N PHE A 257 -16.41 -5.62 -9.10
CA PHE A 257 -17.44 -4.62 -8.93
C PHE A 257 -16.80 -3.26 -8.68
N ILE A 258 -17.22 -2.25 -9.44
CA ILE A 258 -16.76 -0.86 -9.28
C ILE A 258 -17.81 -0.07 -8.51
N ASN A 259 -17.45 0.37 -7.32
CA ASN A 259 -18.25 1.26 -6.50
C ASN A 259 -18.39 2.65 -7.14
N ASN A 260 -19.27 3.49 -6.59
CA ASN A 260 -19.44 4.89 -6.97
C ASN A 260 -19.85 5.15 -8.43
N ARG A 261 -20.24 4.11 -9.17
CA ARG A 261 -20.86 4.26 -10.50
C ARG A 261 -22.37 4.27 -10.38
N PRO A 262 -23.07 5.11 -11.16
CA PRO A 262 -24.54 5.07 -11.19
C PRO A 262 -25.07 3.68 -11.54
N ALA A 263 -26.10 3.21 -10.86
CA ALA A 263 -26.72 1.90 -11.10
C ALA A 263 -27.26 1.73 -12.54
N SER A 264 -27.50 2.83 -13.27
CA SER A 264 -27.87 2.83 -14.70
C SER A 264 -26.69 2.53 -15.64
N LYS A 265 -25.47 2.41 -15.14
CA LYS A 265 -24.24 2.11 -15.88
C LYS A 265 -23.72 0.73 -15.49
N GLN A 266 -22.91 0.13 -16.36
CA GLN A 266 -22.19 -1.10 -16.04
C GLN A 266 -21.34 -0.91 -14.79
N GLN A 267 -21.46 -1.82 -13.81
CA GLN A 267 -20.71 -1.80 -12.54
C GLN A 267 -19.77 -3.01 -12.40
N ILE A 268 -19.99 -4.09 -13.14
CA ILE A 268 -19.17 -5.31 -13.08
C ILE A 268 -18.31 -5.41 -14.34
N PHE A 269 -17.02 -5.63 -14.15
CA PHE A 269 -16.02 -5.72 -15.21
C PHE A 269 -15.09 -6.90 -14.97
N GLU A 270 -14.51 -7.45 -16.03
CA GLU A 270 -13.42 -8.42 -15.91
C GLU A 270 -12.22 -7.78 -15.20
N ALA A 271 -11.77 -8.39 -14.11
CA ALA A 271 -10.68 -7.83 -13.29
C ALA A 271 -9.37 -7.63 -14.08
N ARG A 272 -9.13 -8.52 -15.09
CA ARG A 272 -7.97 -8.41 -16.00
C ARG A 272 -7.95 -7.12 -16.82
N ASN A 273 -9.10 -6.45 -16.97
CA ASN A 273 -9.26 -5.22 -17.74
C ASN A 273 -9.44 -3.98 -16.84
N ILE A 274 -9.14 -4.08 -15.53
CA ILE A 274 -9.13 -2.94 -14.61
C ILE A 274 -7.69 -2.70 -14.13
N VAL A 275 -7.16 -1.52 -14.46
CA VAL A 275 -5.77 -1.14 -14.17
C VAL A 275 -5.70 0.14 -13.37
N ASP A 276 -4.66 0.27 -12.56
CA ASP A 276 -4.24 1.49 -11.88
C ASP A 276 -2.70 1.63 -11.94
N ALA A 277 -2.18 2.71 -11.39
CA ALA A 277 -0.74 2.93 -11.29
C ALA A 277 -0.11 2.35 -10.02
N GLY A 278 -0.85 1.60 -9.20
CA GLY A 278 -0.39 1.10 -7.89
C GLY A 278 0.84 0.20 -7.97
N PHE A 279 1.05 -0.52 -9.08
CA PHE A 279 2.25 -1.33 -9.30
C PHE A 279 3.55 -0.51 -9.32
N LEU A 280 3.50 0.81 -9.51
CA LEU A 280 4.69 1.68 -9.45
C LEU A 280 5.32 1.70 -8.06
N GLU A 281 4.60 1.36 -7.02
CA GLU A 281 5.15 1.20 -5.67
C GLU A 281 6.17 0.06 -5.59
N LEU A 282 6.08 -0.95 -6.47
CA LEU A 282 7.11 -1.99 -6.59
C LEU A 282 8.48 -1.40 -6.99
N VAL A 283 8.48 -0.41 -7.88
CA VAL A 283 9.70 0.30 -8.27
C VAL A 283 10.10 1.30 -7.18
N ARG A 284 9.13 2.02 -6.65
CA ARG A 284 9.32 3.06 -5.63
C ARG A 284 10.04 2.53 -4.39
N TYR A 285 9.67 1.33 -3.90
CA TYR A 285 10.30 0.72 -2.74
C TYR A 285 11.51 -0.17 -3.06
N GLY A 286 11.74 -0.48 -4.34
CA GLY A 286 12.90 -1.26 -4.78
C GLY A 286 12.67 -2.77 -4.90
N VAL A 287 11.42 -3.21 -5.06
CA VAL A 287 11.05 -4.63 -5.28
C VAL A 287 11.29 -5.04 -6.74
N TYR A 288 11.09 -4.11 -7.68
CA TYR A 288 11.35 -4.28 -9.11
C TYR A 288 12.25 -3.17 -9.67
N PRO A 289 13.14 -3.47 -10.62
CA PRO A 289 13.86 -2.45 -11.36
C PRO A 289 12.90 -1.72 -12.33
N ALA A 290 13.12 -0.41 -12.54
CA ALA A 290 12.27 0.42 -13.40
C ALA A 290 12.27 -0.02 -14.87
N ASP A 291 13.34 -0.66 -15.32
CA ASP A 291 13.53 -1.16 -16.68
C ASP A 291 12.96 -2.57 -16.92
N SER A 292 12.31 -3.19 -15.93
CA SER A 292 11.61 -4.47 -16.10
C SER A 292 10.60 -4.40 -17.25
N ALA A 293 10.60 -5.41 -18.12
CA ALA A 293 9.68 -5.48 -19.25
C ALA A 293 8.22 -5.42 -18.80
N LEU A 294 7.87 -6.12 -17.72
CA LEU A 294 6.53 -6.15 -17.15
C LEU A 294 6.11 -4.77 -16.62
N ILE A 295 7.00 -4.05 -15.91
CA ILE A 295 6.73 -2.68 -15.45
C ILE A 295 6.49 -1.76 -16.65
N ARG A 296 7.37 -1.80 -17.67
CA ARG A 296 7.20 -0.97 -18.88
C ARG A 296 5.93 -1.29 -19.66
N ASN A 297 5.54 -2.56 -19.75
CA ASN A 297 4.29 -2.95 -20.40
C ASN A 297 3.08 -2.44 -19.63
N SER A 298 3.05 -2.63 -18.32
CA SER A 298 1.99 -2.11 -17.45
C SER A 298 1.87 -0.59 -17.56
N LEU A 299 3.01 0.12 -17.63
CA LEU A 299 3.05 1.56 -17.79
C LEU A 299 2.43 2.02 -19.12
N LYS A 300 2.73 1.32 -20.24
CA LYS A 300 2.11 1.61 -21.55
C LYS A 300 0.59 1.48 -21.49
N VAL A 301 0.08 0.45 -20.82
CA VAL A 301 -1.36 0.22 -20.66
C VAL A 301 -1.99 1.32 -19.81
N VAL A 302 -1.39 1.65 -18.66
CA VAL A 302 -1.86 2.73 -17.78
C VAL A 302 -1.85 4.08 -18.49
N ASP A 303 -0.80 4.39 -19.26
CA ASP A 303 -0.73 5.65 -20.01
C ASP A 303 -1.80 5.71 -21.12
N ALA A 304 -2.06 4.59 -21.80
CA ALA A 304 -3.10 4.55 -22.83
C ALA A 304 -4.53 4.73 -22.27
N VAL A 305 -4.77 4.31 -21.01
CA VAL A 305 -6.12 4.22 -20.44
C VAL A 305 -6.40 5.33 -19.44
N LEU A 306 -5.42 5.74 -18.63
CA LEU A 306 -5.63 6.61 -17.47
C LEU A 306 -5.00 8.00 -17.60
N LYS A 307 -4.01 8.17 -18.49
CA LYS A 307 -3.34 9.46 -18.67
C LYS A 307 -4.28 10.50 -19.27
N VAL A 308 -4.25 11.68 -18.71
CA VAL A 308 -4.94 12.86 -19.23
C VAL A 308 -3.92 13.99 -19.41
N ASP A 309 -3.79 14.48 -20.62
CA ASP A 309 -3.01 15.68 -20.89
C ASP A 309 -3.89 16.91 -20.68
N THR A 310 -3.43 17.81 -19.80
CA THR A 310 -4.10 19.08 -19.48
C THR A 310 -3.22 20.26 -19.86
N PRO A 311 -3.77 21.49 -19.99
CA PRO A 311 -2.96 22.69 -20.19
C PRO A 311 -1.92 22.95 -19.10
N LYS A 312 -2.07 22.31 -17.93
CA LYS A 312 -1.16 22.44 -16.79
C LYS A 312 -0.10 21.34 -16.72
N GLY A 313 -0.26 20.25 -17.48
CA GLY A 313 0.65 19.12 -17.55
C GLY A 313 -0.07 17.77 -17.51
N PRO A 314 0.67 16.66 -17.56
CA PRO A 314 0.10 15.31 -17.52
C PRO A 314 -0.44 14.99 -16.12
N CYS A 315 -1.57 14.28 -16.08
CA CYS A 315 -2.19 13.79 -14.86
C CYS A 315 -2.80 12.39 -15.13
N TRP A 316 -3.08 11.63 -14.09
CA TRP A 316 -3.64 10.28 -14.21
C TRP A 316 -4.89 10.11 -13.35
N ARG A 317 -5.85 9.31 -13.84
CA ARG A 317 -7.00 8.84 -13.06
C ARG A 317 -6.58 7.70 -12.17
N ARG A 318 -7.33 7.45 -11.08
CA ARG A 318 -7.04 6.34 -10.15
C ARG A 318 -7.02 4.99 -10.88
N TYR A 319 -8.13 4.67 -11.55
CA TYR A 319 -8.30 3.47 -12.37
C TYR A 319 -9.40 3.69 -13.41
N ASN A 320 -9.47 2.82 -14.42
CA ASN A 320 -10.50 2.93 -15.45
C ASN A 320 -11.88 2.52 -14.90
N HIS A 321 -12.91 3.21 -15.39
CA HIS A 321 -14.30 3.10 -14.94
C HIS A 321 -14.57 3.60 -13.51
N ASP A 322 -13.62 4.25 -12.85
CA ASP A 322 -13.78 4.89 -11.55
C ASP A 322 -15.01 5.82 -11.53
N GLY A 323 -15.78 5.75 -10.46
CA GLY A 323 -16.95 6.60 -10.23
C GLY A 323 -16.73 7.69 -9.17
N TYR A 324 -15.57 7.73 -8.48
CA TYR A 324 -15.31 8.69 -7.42
C TYR A 324 -14.79 10.02 -7.96
N GLY A 325 -15.65 11.01 -8.04
CA GLY A 325 -15.29 12.36 -8.48
C GLY A 325 -16.46 13.17 -9.02
N GLN A 326 -16.18 14.43 -9.35
CA GLN A 326 -17.14 15.39 -9.89
C GLN A 326 -17.91 14.79 -11.06
N LYS A 327 -19.25 14.96 -11.10
CA LYS A 327 -20.12 14.47 -12.17
C LYS A 327 -19.76 15.03 -13.53
N ALA A 328 -20.19 14.35 -14.58
CA ALA A 328 -19.91 14.75 -15.97
C ALA A 328 -20.49 16.12 -16.35
N ASP A 329 -21.61 16.50 -15.76
CA ASP A 329 -22.29 17.79 -15.95
C ASP A 329 -21.72 18.92 -15.07
N GLY A 330 -20.71 18.61 -14.24
CA GLY A 330 -20.10 19.54 -13.29
C GLY A 330 -20.80 19.58 -11.93
N GLY A 331 -21.83 18.77 -11.72
CA GLY A 331 -22.47 18.61 -10.41
C GLY A 331 -21.53 17.97 -9.39
N PRO A 332 -21.75 18.19 -8.07
CA PRO A 332 -20.92 17.60 -7.02
C PRO A 332 -21.08 16.09 -6.98
N PHE A 333 -20.06 15.40 -6.44
CA PHE A 333 -20.14 13.99 -6.10
C PHE A 333 -21.08 13.81 -4.89
N ASP A 334 -22.04 12.88 -4.99
CA ASP A 334 -23.03 12.57 -3.97
C ASP A 334 -23.15 11.05 -3.72
N GLY A 335 -22.05 10.32 -3.89
CA GLY A 335 -22.00 8.85 -3.84
C GLY A 335 -21.81 8.22 -5.20
N THR A 336 -22.13 8.95 -6.29
CA THR A 336 -21.86 8.51 -7.67
C THR A 336 -21.30 9.66 -8.51
N GLY A 337 -20.41 9.36 -9.46
CA GLY A 337 -19.81 10.38 -10.32
C GLY A 337 -18.91 9.81 -11.42
N VAL A 338 -17.85 10.53 -11.70
CA VAL A 338 -16.82 10.16 -12.70
C VAL A 338 -15.45 10.34 -12.05
N GLY A 339 -14.63 9.31 -12.05
CA GLY A 339 -13.25 9.37 -11.56
C GLY A 339 -12.44 10.42 -12.31
N ARG A 340 -11.91 11.39 -11.58
CA ARG A 340 -11.12 12.50 -12.14
C ARG A 340 -9.63 12.24 -11.96
N ALA A 341 -8.80 13.00 -12.68
CA ALA A 341 -7.35 12.88 -12.60
C ALA A 341 -6.82 13.50 -11.29
N TRP A 342 -5.79 12.84 -10.70
CA TRP A 342 -5.21 13.18 -9.41
C TRP A 342 -3.78 13.71 -9.56
N PRO A 343 -3.47 14.94 -9.12
CA PRO A 343 -2.10 15.47 -9.07
C PRO A 343 -1.11 14.58 -8.30
N LEU A 344 -1.58 13.89 -7.26
CA LEU A 344 -0.81 12.88 -6.53
C LEU A 344 -0.15 11.87 -7.49
N LEU A 345 -0.90 11.33 -8.45
CA LEU A 345 -0.41 10.33 -9.40
C LEU A 345 0.61 10.89 -10.40
N THR A 346 0.57 12.22 -10.64
CA THR A 346 1.63 12.91 -11.39
C THR A 346 2.96 12.85 -10.63
N GLY A 347 2.94 13.01 -9.32
CA GLY A 347 4.12 12.88 -8.46
C GLY A 347 4.64 11.44 -8.41
N GLU A 348 3.75 10.47 -8.22
CA GLU A 348 4.10 9.03 -8.24
C GLU A 348 4.76 8.63 -9.58
N ARG A 349 4.21 9.13 -10.70
CA ARG A 349 4.82 8.93 -12.01
C ARG A 349 6.21 9.59 -12.11
N GLY A 350 6.37 10.79 -11.58
CA GLY A 350 7.68 11.47 -11.53
C GLY A 350 8.74 10.65 -10.80
N HIS A 351 8.40 9.98 -9.70
CA HIS A 351 9.32 9.08 -9.00
C HIS A 351 9.72 7.87 -9.86
N TYR A 352 8.77 7.29 -10.62
CA TYR A 352 9.11 6.22 -11.56
C TYR A 352 10.08 6.72 -12.66
N GLU A 353 9.82 7.87 -13.24
CA GLU A 353 10.68 8.44 -14.28
C GLU A 353 12.09 8.67 -13.76
N LEU A 354 12.23 9.18 -12.53
CA LEU A 354 13.54 9.33 -11.91
C LEU A 354 14.23 7.97 -11.71
N ALA A 355 13.50 6.95 -11.25
CA ALA A 355 14.03 5.60 -11.10
C ALA A 355 14.48 4.99 -12.44
N ALA A 356 13.82 5.39 -13.53
CA ALA A 356 14.17 4.99 -14.90
C ALA A 356 15.31 5.83 -15.52
N GLY A 357 15.86 6.81 -14.79
CA GLY A 357 16.93 7.69 -15.23
C GLY A 357 16.48 8.84 -16.14
N ASN A 358 15.19 9.14 -16.17
CA ASN A 358 14.60 10.21 -16.98
C ASN A 358 14.53 11.53 -16.21
N ASP A 359 14.42 12.65 -16.96
CA ASP A 359 14.18 13.98 -16.39
C ASP A 359 12.77 14.09 -15.81
N VAL A 360 12.65 14.68 -14.61
CA VAL A 360 11.38 14.84 -13.89
C VAL A 360 10.83 16.27 -13.89
N THR A 361 11.50 17.18 -14.58
CA THR A 361 11.13 18.61 -14.65
C THR A 361 9.68 18.82 -15.07
N ALA A 362 9.20 18.04 -16.04
CA ALA A 362 7.80 18.14 -16.52
C ALA A 362 6.77 17.78 -15.43
N TYR A 363 7.08 16.83 -14.54
CA TYR A 363 6.22 16.39 -13.44
C TYR A 363 6.22 17.39 -12.29
N ILE A 364 7.37 17.95 -11.94
CA ILE A 364 7.50 19.04 -10.95
C ILE A 364 6.68 20.23 -11.44
N LYS A 365 6.89 20.64 -12.69
CA LYS A 365 6.16 21.76 -13.30
C LYS A 365 4.64 21.54 -13.31
N ALA A 366 4.19 20.32 -13.62
CA ALA A 366 2.77 20.00 -13.63
C ALA A 366 2.16 20.16 -12.23
N LEU A 367 2.82 19.63 -11.18
CA LEU A 367 2.38 19.80 -9.78
C LEU A 367 2.30 21.28 -9.39
N GLU A 368 3.31 22.08 -9.74
CA GLU A 368 3.32 23.54 -9.49
C GLU A 368 2.19 24.30 -10.23
N HIS A 369 1.74 23.79 -11.37
CA HIS A 369 0.64 24.39 -12.11
C HIS A 369 -0.75 23.90 -11.63
N PHE A 370 -0.88 22.72 -11.03
CA PHE A 370 -2.17 22.22 -10.53
C PHE A 370 -2.67 22.95 -9.29
N VAL A 371 -1.86 23.79 -8.68
CA VAL A 371 -2.25 24.53 -7.49
C VAL A 371 -3.50 25.37 -7.70
N SER A 372 -4.27 25.51 -6.63
CA SER A 372 -5.38 26.46 -6.53
C SER A 372 -4.87 27.91 -6.48
N ARG A 373 -5.78 28.88 -6.55
CA ARG A 373 -5.45 30.30 -6.31
C ARG A 373 -4.85 30.55 -4.91
N GLY A 374 -5.17 29.70 -3.94
CA GLY A 374 -4.61 29.74 -2.58
C GLY A 374 -3.25 29.04 -2.42
N GLY A 375 -2.65 28.55 -3.50
CA GLY A 375 -1.33 27.90 -3.46
C GLY A 375 -1.36 26.44 -2.94
N THR A 376 -2.52 25.78 -2.94
CA THR A 376 -2.68 24.42 -2.42
C THR A 376 -2.99 23.41 -3.51
N LEU A 377 -2.43 22.19 -3.37
CA LEU A 377 -2.69 21.06 -4.27
C LEU A 377 -4.03 20.41 -3.94
N PRO A 378 -4.88 20.18 -4.97
CA PRO A 378 -6.14 19.48 -4.80
C PRO A 378 -5.94 17.97 -4.85
N GLU A 379 -6.94 17.23 -4.39
CA GLU A 379 -7.07 15.80 -4.63
C GLU A 379 -7.30 15.52 -6.11
N GLN A 380 -8.26 16.22 -6.73
CA GLN A 380 -8.67 15.99 -8.12
C GLN A 380 -8.68 17.28 -8.94
N VAL A 381 -8.37 17.15 -10.23
CA VAL A 381 -8.49 18.22 -11.22
C VAL A 381 -9.54 17.85 -12.27
N TRP A 382 -10.20 18.88 -12.80
CA TRP A 382 -11.14 18.72 -13.92
C TRP A 382 -10.37 18.27 -15.17
N ASP A 383 -10.80 17.18 -15.78
CA ASP A 383 -10.01 16.45 -16.79
C ASP A 383 -10.72 16.29 -18.13
N THR A 384 -11.86 16.96 -18.30
CA THR A 384 -12.65 16.97 -19.55
C THR A 384 -12.82 18.42 -20.04
N ASP A 385 -13.70 18.62 -21.03
CA ASP A 385 -13.98 19.95 -21.59
C ASP A 385 -14.49 20.93 -20.54
N ASP A 386 -14.20 22.20 -20.74
CA ASP A 386 -14.56 23.27 -19.83
C ASP A 386 -16.07 23.38 -19.64
N ILE A 387 -16.50 23.64 -18.40
CA ILE A 387 -17.88 24.01 -18.05
C ILE A 387 -17.85 25.39 -17.37
N PRO A 388 -17.79 26.49 -18.13
CA PRO A 388 -17.66 27.83 -17.55
C PRO A 388 -18.77 28.19 -16.56
N ALA A 389 -20.00 27.72 -16.79
CA ALA A 389 -21.13 27.94 -15.89
C ALA A 389 -20.95 27.32 -14.49
N ALA A 390 -20.14 26.25 -14.39
CA ALA A 390 -19.77 25.58 -13.13
C ALA A 390 -18.36 25.99 -12.64
N HIS A 391 -17.71 26.94 -13.31
CA HIS A 391 -16.32 27.35 -13.04
C HIS A 391 -15.31 26.19 -13.13
N LEU A 392 -15.58 25.17 -13.94
CA LEU A 392 -14.72 24.02 -14.17
C LEU A 392 -13.94 24.22 -15.48
N TYR A 393 -12.62 24.23 -15.37
CA TYR A 393 -11.70 24.38 -16.48
C TYR A 393 -10.68 23.26 -16.48
N LYS A 394 -10.34 22.72 -17.65
CA LYS A 394 -9.42 21.57 -17.78
C LYS A 394 -8.07 21.84 -17.10
N GLY A 395 -7.69 20.97 -16.17
CA GLY A 395 -6.54 21.15 -15.27
C GLY A 395 -6.80 22.01 -14.04
N GLY A 396 -7.99 22.62 -13.92
CA GLY A 396 -8.44 23.35 -12.73
C GLY A 396 -8.90 22.40 -11.61
N THR A 397 -9.03 22.95 -10.41
CA THR A 397 -9.49 22.16 -9.25
C THR A 397 -10.98 21.83 -9.37
N THR A 398 -11.39 20.66 -8.86
CA THR A 398 -12.79 20.26 -8.67
C THR A 398 -13.29 20.65 -7.28
N GLY A 399 -14.47 20.12 -6.89
CA GLY A 399 -14.98 20.19 -5.51
C GLY A 399 -14.37 19.17 -4.54
N ALA A 400 -13.42 18.33 -5.01
CA ALA A 400 -12.71 17.36 -4.18
C ALA A 400 -11.83 18.05 -3.11
N ALA A 401 -11.26 17.28 -2.20
CA ALA A 401 -10.44 17.78 -1.09
C ALA A 401 -9.34 18.73 -1.55
N ARG A 402 -9.18 19.86 -0.85
CA ARG A 402 -8.18 20.90 -1.13
C ARG A 402 -7.88 21.73 0.11
N PRO A 403 -6.68 21.64 0.69
CA PRO A 403 -5.52 20.84 0.25
C PRO A 403 -5.73 19.34 0.46
N LEU A 404 -5.05 18.50 -0.34
CA LEU A 404 -4.81 17.11 0.00
C LEU A 404 -3.38 16.98 0.57
N ALA A 405 -3.25 16.59 1.84
CA ALA A 405 -1.95 16.50 2.51
C ALA A 405 -0.99 15.55 1.76
N TRP A 406 -1.47 14.40 1.34
CA TRP A 406 -0.68 13.43 0.59
C TRP A 406 -0.11 13.99 -0.72
N ALA A 407 -0.88 14.79 -1.48
CA ALA A 407 -0.38 15.42 -2.72
C ALA A 407 0.75 16.42 -2.44
N HIS A 408 0.66 17.20 -1.36
CA HIS A 408 1.72 18.11 -0.93
C HIS A 408 2.98 17.36 -0.49
N ALA A 409 2.81 16.25 0.25
CA ALA A 409 3.93 15.40 0.65
C ALA A 409 4.63 14.76 -0.56
N GLU A 410 3.84 14.34 -1.55
CA GLU A 410 4.36 13.75 -2.79
C GLU A 410 5.22 14.74 -3.58
N TYR A 411 4.77 15.99 -3.68
CA TYR A 411 5.57 17.04 -4.31
C TYR A 411 6.91 17.26 -3.59
N ILE A 412 6.91 17.38 -2.26
CA ILE A 412 8.15 17.54 -1.48
C ILE A 412 9.08 16.34 -1.67
N LYS A 413 8.54 15.12 -1.64
CA LYS A 413 9.34 13.90 -1.87
C LYS A 413 9.92 13.85 -3.28
N LEU A 414 9.19 14.34 -4.29
CA LEU A 414 9.71 14.41 -5.67
C LEU A 414 10.85 15.43 -5.79
N LEU A 415 10.73 16.63 -5.19
CA LEU A 415 11.84 17.59 -5.12
C LEU A 415 13.06 16.99 -4.45
N ARG A 416 12.86 16.30 -3.33
CA ARG A 416 13.94 15.63 -2.61
C ARG A 416 14.59 14.53 -3.44
N SER A 417 13.79 13.75 -4.16
CA SER A 417 14.28 12.70 -5.05
C SER A 417 15.11 13.28 -6.20
N ALA A 418 14.66 14.38 -6.79
CA ALA A 418 15.40 15.10 -7.82
C ALA A 418 16.73 15.66 -7.27
N ALA A 419 16.72 16.24 -6.07
CA ALA A 419 17.91 16.77 -5.42
C ALA A 419 18.95 15.70 -5.06
N ASP A 420 18.50 14.53 -4.64
CA ASP A 420 19.36 13.40 -4.29
C ASP A 420 19.75 12.54 -5.50
N GLY A 421 19.14 12.76 -6.68
CA GLY A 421 19.34 11.95 -7.90
C GLY A 421 18.85 10.51 -7.77
N ARG A 422 17.99 10.22 -6.80
CA ARG A 422 17.42 8.90 -6.52
C ARG A 422 16.09 9.01 -5.81
N VAL A 423 15.23 8.01 -5.97
CA VAL A 423 13.93 7.97 -5.31
C VAL A 423 14.09 7.96 -3.79
N PHE A 424 13.56 8.97 -3.12
CA PHE A 424 13.66 9.13 -1.66
C PHE A 424 13.03 7.97 -0.90
N ASP A 425 11.92 7.46 -1.40
CA ASP A 425 11.17 6.35 -0.78
C ASP A 425 11.80 4.98 -1.00
N GLN A 426 12.84 4.86 -1.83
CA GLN A 426 13.52 3.61 -2.07
C GLN A 426 14.22 3.09 -0.80
N ILE A 427 14.05 1.80 -0.53
CA ILE A 427 14.58 1.14 0.66
C ILE A 427 15.80 0.31 0.27
N PRO A 428 17.03 0.68 0.69
CA PRO A 428 18.25 -0.01 0.29
C PRO A 428 18.27 -1.51 0.58
N GLU A 429 17.68 -1.96 1.69
CA GLU A 429 17.58 -3.37 2.05
C GLU A 429 16.72 -4.16 1.03
N VAL A 430 15.62 -3.55 0.57
CA VAL A 430 14.75 -4.11 -0.47
C VAL A 430 15.47 -4.17 -1.82
N VAL A 431 16.11 -3.07 -2.22
CA VAL A 431 16.94 -3.01 -3.45
C VAL A 431 18.04 -4.05 -3.44
N ASN A 432 18.78 -4.15 -2.34
CA ASN A 432 19.87 -5.12 -2.23
C ASN A 432 19.35 -6.55 -2.37
N ARG A 433 18.18 -6.85 -1.78
CA ARG A 433 17.63 -8.20 -1.82
C ARG A 433 17.05 -8.60 -3.17
N TYR A 434 16.31 -7.70 -3.82
CA TYR A 434 15.49 -8.05 -4.98
C TYR A 434 16.03 -7.55 -6.31
N ILE A 435 16.92 -6.54 -6.29
CA ILE A 435 17.51 -5.98 -7.52
C ILE A 435 19.00 -6.29 -7.62
N ASN A 436 19.80 -5.93 -6.60
CA ASN A 436 21.26 -6.07 -6.67
C ASN A 436 21.75 -7.53 -6.50
N ALA A 437 21.08 -8.28 -5.61
CA ALA A 437 21.41 -9.67 -5.31
C ALA A 437 20.15 -10.54 -5.26
N PRO A 438 19.40 -10.66 -6.39
CA PRO A 438 18.14 -11.38 -6.42
C PRO A 438 18.34 -12.83 -6.00
N GLN A 439 17.59 -13.25 -5.00
CA GLN A 439 17.59 -14.62 -4.50
C GLN A 439 16.61 -15.46 -5.30
N LEU A 440 16.95 -16.73 -5.51
CA LEU A 440 15.98 -17.69 -6.02
C LEU A 440 14.83 -17.86 -5.02
N CYS A 441 13.63 -18.02 -5.54
CA CYS A 441 12.47 -18.31 -4.72
C CYS A 441 12.71 -19.60 -3.90
N LYS A 442 12.57 -19.50 -2.59
CA LYS A 442 12.50 -20.70 -1.76
C LYS A 442 11.28 -21.52 -2.16
N LEU A 443 11.44 -22.83 -2.20
CA LEU A 443 10.34 -23.75 -2.52
C LEU A 443 9.44 -23.93 -1.29
N ILE A 444 8.79 -22.86 -0.87
CA ILE A 444 7.89 -22.83 0.30
C ILE A 444 6.50 -22.40 -0.15
N GLU A 445 5.49 -23.14 0.30
CA GLU A 445 4.09 -22.72 0.25
C GLU A 445 3.62 -22.45 1.68
N ILE A 446 2.86 -21.37 1.90
CA ILE A 446 2.43 -20.96 3.23
C ILE A 446 0.94 -21.16 3.40
N TRP A 447 0.56 -21.72 4.54
CA TRP A 447 -0.81 -21.93 4.96
C TRP A 447 -1.03 -21.32 6.35
N HIS A 448 -2.12 -20.60 6.53
CA HIS A 448 -2.64 -20.13 7.82
C HIS A 448 -4.16 -19.95 7.76
N MET A 449 -4.80 -19.70 8.92
CA MET A 449 -6.26 -19.67 9.03
C MET A 449 -6.94 -18.69 8.06
N GLN A 450 -6.32 -17.55 7.76
CA GLN A 450 -6.84 -16.54 6.84
C GLN A 450 -6.40 -16.74 5.38
N TRP A 451 -5.46 -17.65 5.14
CA TRP A 451 -4.97 -18.03 3.81
C TRP A 451 -4.76 -19.54 3.73
N GLN A 452 -5.78 -20.24 3.29
CA GLN A 452 -5.76 -21.72 3.22
C GLN A 452 -5.37 -22.13 1.80
N THR A 453 -4.05 -22.03 1.48
CA THR A 453 -3.58 -22.49 0.17
C THR A 453 -4.12 -23.89 -0.13
N PRO A 454 -4.81 -24.10 -1.27
CA PRO A 454 -5.44 -25.38 -1.56
C PRO A 454 -4.47 -26.43 -2.09
N LYS A 455 -3.28 -26.00 -2.53
CA LYS A 455 -2.30 -26.87 -3.20
C LYS A 455 -0.88 -26.54 -2.80
N VAL A 456 -0.03 -27.57 -2.76
CA VAL A 456 1.43 -27.45 -2.63
C VAL A 456 2.10 -28.31 -3.71
N ARG A 457 3.20 -27.82 -4.29
CA ARG A 457 3.95 -28.55 -5.34
C ARG A 457 4.84 -29.64 -4.74
N PRO A 458 5.11 -30.75 -5.49
CA PRO A 458 6.17 -31.67 -5.13
C PRO A 458 7.50 -30.96 -4.90
N ASN A 459 8.32 -31.46 -3.99
CA ASN A 459 9.60 -30.87 -3.55
C ASN A 459 9.54 -29.52 -2.85
N TYR A 460 8.34 -28.97 -2.61
CA TYR A 460 8.15 -27.79 -1.76
C TYR A 460 8.07 -28.19 -0.29
N THR A 461 8.23 -27.20 0.57
CA THR A 461 7.87 -27.26 1.99
C THR A 461 6.53 -26.57 2.18
N LEU A 462 5.56 -27.24 2.79
CA LEU A 462 4.35 -26.61 3.29
C LEU A 462 4.65 -26.05 4.68
N ARG A 463 4.72 -24.75 4.82
CA ARG A 463 4.85 -24.05 6.10
C ARG A 463 3.49 -23.68 6.62
N ILE A 464 3.12 -24.20 7.76
CA ILE A 464 1.86 -23.90 8.45
C ILE A 464 2.18 -22.95 9.60
N ILE A 465 1.54 -21.77 9.63
CA ILE A 465 1.79 -20.73 10.63
C ILE A 465 0.52 -20.42 11.43
N ALA A 466 0.69 -20.06 12.70
CA ALA A 466 -0.38 -19.62 13.59
C ALA A 466 0.13 -18.62 14.64
N GLY A 467 -0.78 -17.89 15.28
CA GLY A 467 -0.48 -16.87 16.30
C GLY A 467 -0.35 -17.45 17.73
N GLU A 468 -0.46 -18.76 17.90
CA GLU A 468 -0.31 -19.42 19.20
C GLU A 468 0.37 -20.78 19.02
N SER A 469 0.90 -21.35 20.09
CA SER A 469 1.61 -22.64 20.06
C SER A 469 0.64 -23.80 19.80
N PHE A 470 1.06 -24.74 18.96
CA PHE A 470 0.24 -25.87 18.56
C PHE A 470 1.05 -27.14 18.28
N HIS A 471 0.38 -28.28 18.39
CA HIS A 471 0.76 -29.51 17.74
C HIS A 471 -0.04 -29.66 16.44
N LEU A 472 0.64 -29.90 15.33
CA LEU A 472 0.02 -30.23 14.06
C LEU A 472 -0.06 -31.75 13.93
N VAL A 473 -1.25 -32.31 13.92
CA VAL A 473 -1.45 -33.73 13.63
C VAL A 473 -1.81 -33.87 12.16
N LEU A 474 -0.97 -34.58 11.41
CA LEU A 474 -1.03 -34.67 9.94
C LEU A 474 -1.10 -36.13 9.49
N SER A 475 -1.99 -36.41 8.55
CA SER A 475 -2.12 -37.71 7.87
C SER A 475 -1.93 -37.57 6.36
N ARG A 476 -1.27 -38.55 5.75
CA ARG A 476 -1.06 -38.69 4.30
C ARG A 476 -1.87 -39.81 3.67
N ASP A 477 -2.63 -40.54 4.46
CA ASP A 477 -3.31 -41.82 4.11
C ASP A 477 -4.75 -41.87 4.65
N ALA A 478 -5.47 -40.77 4.65
CA ALA A 478 -6.85 -40.66 5.10
C ALA A 478 -7.07 -41.11 6.56
N TRP A 479 -6.15 -40.72 7.45
CA TRP A 479 -6.16 -40.99 8.89
C TRP A 479 -5.95 -42.46 9.29
N GLN A 480 -5.37 -43.30 8.39
CA GLN A 480 -4.92 -44.62 8.78
C GLN A 480 -3.69 -44.53 9.69
N ASN A 481 -2.81 -43.56 9.39
CA ASN A 481 -1.68 -43.20 10.24
C ASN A 481 -1.62 -41.67 10.34
N SER A 482 -0.98 -41.18 11.41
CA SER A 482 -0.76 -39.75 11.61
C SER A 482 0.58 -39.46 12.26
N ASP A 483 1.21 -38.37 11.86
CA ASP A 483 2.41 -37.82 12.46
C ASP A 483 2.05 -36.59 13.31
N ASP A 484 2.78 -36.37 14.41
CA ASP A 484 2.61 -35.23 15.30
C ASP A 484 3.85 -34.31 15.21
N PHE A 485 3.61 -33.04 14.90
CA PHE A 485 4.65 -32.02 14.74
C PHE A 485 4.42 -30.86 15.72
N PRO A 486 5.28 -30.68 16.75
CA PRO A 486 5.21 -29.54 17.62
C PRO A 486 5.64 -28.26 16.86
N SER A 487 4.91 -27.18 17.03
CA SER A 487 5.25 -25.88 16.43
C SER A 487 6.51 -25.27 17.04
N LYS A 488 7.27 -24.56 16.22
CA LYS A 488 8.40 -23.73 16.63
C LYS A 488 7.92 -22.31 16.85
N GLY A 489 8.17 -21.76 18.04
CA GLY A 489 7.84 -20.36 18.36
C GLY A 489 8.93 -19.40 17.89
N THR A 490 8.54 -18.14 17.71
CA THR A 490 9.42 -17.01 17.39
C THR A 490 9.25 -15.88 18.41
N GLY A 491 10.17 -14.93 18.43
CA GLY A 491 10.11 -13.74 19.32
C GLY A 491 8.96 -12.78 19.00
N ILE A 492 8.26 -12.98 17.87
CA ILE A 492 7.15 -12.11 17.40
C ILE A 492 5.76 -12.73 17.62
N GLY A 493 5.67 -13.83 18.38
CA GLY A 493 4.37 -14.50 18.64
C GLY A 493 3.83 -15.31 17.46
N VAL A 494 4.61 -15.55 16.41
CA VAL A 494 4.25 -16.44 15.30
C VAL A 494 4.87 -17.81 15.56
N HIS A 495 4.06 -18.86 15.46
CA HIS A 495 4.47 -20.25 15.57
C HIS A 495 4.34 -20.93 14.20
N TYR A 496 5.24 -21.87 13.88
CA TYR A 496 5.21 -22.54 12.59
C TYR A 496 5.69 -24.00 12.64
N VAL A 497 5.23 -24.76 11.65
CA VAL A 497 5.70 -26.12 11.35
C VAL A 497 6.03 -26.18 9.86
N ASP A 498 7.16 -26.76 9.52
CA ASP A 498 7.59 -27.03 8.15
C ASP A 498 7.38 -28.51 7.81
N ILE A 499 6.56 -28.81 6.81
CA ILE A 499 6.25 -30.13 6.30
C ILE A 499 6.91 -30.32 4.93
N PRO A 500 8.02 -31.03 4.83
CA PRO A 500 8.60 -31.39 3.54
C PRO A 500 7.66 -32.28 2.73
N ILE A 501 7.38 -31.90 1.49
CA ILE A 501 6.47 -32.68 0.62
C ILE A 501 7.21 -33.81 -0.09
N GLY A 502 8.50 -33.60 -0.41
CA GLY A 502 9.27 -34.61 -1.15
C GLY A 502 8.71 -34.87 -2.55
N GLN A 503 8.96 -36.07 -3.07
CA GLN A 503 8.41 -36.55 -4.35
C GLN A 503 7.03 -37.22 -4.15
N ALA A 504 6.12 -36.53 -3.47
CA ALA A 504 4.78 -37.06 -3.25
C ALA A 504 3.99 -37.14 -4.57
N THR A 505 3.11 -38.13 -4.66
CA THR A 505 2.28 -38.37 -5.85
C THR A 505 1.33 -37.19 -6.09
N PRO A 506 1.29 -36.63 -7.30
CA PRO A 506 0.30 -35.61 -7.67
C PRO A 506 -1.13 -36.10 -7.40
N GLY A 507 -1.97 -35.19 -6.87
CA GLY A 507 -3.35 -35.47 -6.47
C GLY A 507 -3.49 -36.06 -5.06
N ALA A 508 -2.43 -36.51 -4.42
CA ALA A 508 -2.46 -36.94 -3.02
C ALA A 508 -2.88 -35.79 -2.10
N GLN A 509 -3.47 -36.13 -0.96
CA GLN A 509 -3.97 -35.14 0.01
C GLN A 509 -3.19 -35.21 1.31
N LEU A 510 -2.89 -34.04 1.85
CA LEU A 510 -2.43 -33.87 3.22
C LEU A 510 -3.65 -33.47 4.04
N LEU A 511 -4.00 -34.25 5.04
CA LEU A 511 -5.06 -33.94 6.00
C LEU A 511 -4.41 -33.57 7.32
N PHE A 512 -4.82 -32.48 7.94
CA PHE A 512 -4.26 -32.09 9.23
C PHE A 512 -5.27 -31.36 10.10
N THR A 513 -4.98 -31.33 11.40
CA THR A 513 -5.73 -30.60 12.41
C THR A 513 -4.78 -30.03 13.46
N PHE A 514 -5.25 -29.14 14.31
CA PHE A 514 -4.47 -28.52 15.36
C PHE A 514 -4.92 -29.00 16.74
N HIS A 515 -3.97 -29.22 17.61
CA HIS A 515 -4.15 -29.25 19.06
C HIS A 515 -3.45 -28.01 19.64
N TRP A 516 -4.22 -27.04 20.11
CA TRP A 516 -3.73 -25.76 20.67
C TRP A 516 -3.18 -25.98 22.07
N ILE A 517 -1.89 -25.70 22.28
CA ILE A 517 -1.19 -26.10 23.51
C ILE A 517 -1.66 -25.27 24.71
N GLU A 518 -1.69 -23.94 24.57
CA GLU A 518 -2.04 -23.05 25.70
C GLU A 518 -3.47 -23.25 26.19
N ARG A 519 -4.41 -23.47 25.28
CA ARG A 519 -5.83 -23.69 25.58
C ARG A 519 -6.15 -25.16 25.88
N ASN A 520 -5.25 -26.07 25.55
CA ASN A 520 -5.41 -27.52 25.62
C ASN A 520 -6.70 -28.01 24.94
N VAL A 521 -6.95 -27.55 23.70
CA VAL A 521 -8.15 -27.87 22.92
C VAL A 521 -7.79 -28.25 21.49
N TRP A 522 -8.59 -29.17 20.92
CA TRP A 522 -8.54 -29.47 19.49
C TRP A 522 -9.29 -28.44 18.67
N GLU A 523 -8.84 -28.17 17.43
CA GLU A 523 -9.51 -27.27 16.48
C GLU A 523 -10.93 -27.74 16.10
N GLY A 524 -11.20 -29.05 16.23
CA GLY A 524 -12.53 -29.62 15.98
C GLY A 524 -12.88 -29.82 14.50
N LYS A 525 -11.98 -29.51 13.58
CA LYS A 525 -12.12 -29.76 12.13
C LYS A 525 -10.79 -30.12 11.50
N ASN A 526 -10.86 -30.78 10.34
CA ASN A 526 -9.71 -31.10 9.53
C ASN A 526 -9.56 -30.11 8.37
N PHE A 527 -8.31 -29.86 8.00
CA PHE A 527 -7.94 -29.07 6.83
C PHE A 527 -7.30 -29.97 5.77
N THR A 528 -7.34 -29.56 4.53
CA THR A 528 -6.81 -30.34 3.41
C THR A 528 -5.97 -29.47 2.49
N VAL A 529 -4.78 -29.95 2.14
CA VAL A 529 -3.95 -29.39 1.07
C VAL A 529 -3.64 -30.51 0.08
N LYS A 530 -3.86 -30.27 -1.22
CA LYS A 530 -3.57 -31.23 -2.29
C LYS A 530 -2.16 -31.06 -2.82
N ILE A 531 -1.52 -32.15 -3.19
CA ILE A 531 -0.28 -32.12 -3.96
C ILE A 531 -0.64 -31.71 -5.39
N ALA A 532 -0.04 -30.63 -5.89
CA ALA A 532 -0.27 -30.15 -7.26
C ALA A 532 0.27 -31.14 -8.31
N GLU A 533 -0.31 -31.09 -9.51
CA GLU A 533 0.16 -31.83 -10.69
C GLU A 533 1.50 -31.27 -11.21
#